data_b8472dc61c509a28ae90b97fdf5d6fc9
#
_entry.id   b8472dc61c509a28ae90b97fdf5d6fc9
#
_cell.length_a   1.000
_cell.length_b   1.000
_cell.length_c   1.000
_cell.angle_alpha   90.00
_cell.angle_beta   90.00
_cell.angle_gamma   90.00
#
_symmetry.space_group_name_H-M   'P 1'
#
loop_
_entity.id
_entity.type
_entity.pdbx_description
1 polymer ?
#
loop_
_entity_poly.entity_id
_entity_poly.type
_entity_poly.pdbx_seq_one_letter_code
_entity_poly.pdbx_strand_id
1 'polypeptide(L)'
;MNSKIGLLIAAFMLITLNACDEESPFSGYGVNFKCDTAYHPFNQVTSFGQFITVRHKNGYKSYEVTDANGVVTTHNLSEIELRNKYQYGLGGLIIGTPSVSDGNIWVYDWACPTCESARYRLNVAHDGTGHATCPSCGNIYDLNNEGIPIRGKGRPLWRYRYMMFGTEIVIRN
;
A
#
# COMPACT_ATOMS: atom_id res chain seq x y z
N MET A 1 2.50 57.79 10.71
CA MET A 1 2.67 57.02 9.44
C MET A 1 3.16 55.58 9.68
N ASN A 2 3.40 55.17 10.90
CA ASN A 2 4.04 53.84 11.21
C ASN A 2 3.06 52.76 11.65
N SER A 3 1.82 53.09 12.04
CA SER A 3 0.84 52.11 12.53
C SER A 3 0.21 51.24 11.41
N LYS A 4 0.01 51.79 10.23
CA LYS A 4 -0.59 51.06 9.08
C LYS A 4 0.36 50.09 8.40
N ILE A 5 1.67 50.36 8.48
CA ILE A 5 2.72 49.48 7.94
C ILE A 5 2.90 48.24 8.83
N GLY A 6 2.83 48.39 10.15
CA GLY A 6 2.89 47.27 11.09
C GLY A 6 1.72 46.29 10.94
N LEU A 7 0.51 46.82 10.66
CA LEU A 7 -0.68 46.00 10.45
C LEU A 7 -0.62 45.19 9.14
N LEU A 8 -0.04 45.77 8.09
CA LEU A 8 0.16 45.09 6.79
C LEU A 8 1.22 43.97 6.87
N ILE A 9 2.31 44.18 7.62
CA ILE A 9 3.35 43.16 7.83
C ILE A 9 2.80 42.01 8.69
N ALA A 10 2.00 42.30 9.73
CA ALA A 10 1.36 41.24 10.54
C ALA A 10 0.32 40.43 9.74
N ALA A 11 -0.44 41.07 8.83
CA ALA A 11 -1.37 40.37 7.97
C ALA A 11 -0.64 39.51 6.91
N PHE A 12 0.50 39.91 6.41
CA PHE A 12 1.29 39.14 5.44
C PHE A 12 1.98 37.92 6.10
N MET A 13 2.41 38.03 7.38
CA MET A 13 2.95 36.88 8.13
C MET A 13 1.91 35.82 8.48
N LEU A 14 0.62 36.17 8.59
CA LEU A 14 -0.46 35.21 8.88
C LEU A 14 -0.83 34.33 7.66
N ILE A 15 -0.47 34.76 6.44
CA ILE A 15 -0.82 34.06 5.20
C ILE A 15 0.21 32.94 4.88
N THR A 16 1.39 32.99 5.46
CA THR A 16 2.47 32.02 5.16
C THR A 16 2.45 30.76 6.03
N LEU A 17 1.48 30.61 6.94
CA LEU A 17 1.36 29.45 7.83
C LEU A 17 0.43 28.33 7.31
N ASN A 18 -0.11 28.46 6.09
CA ASN A 18 -0.67 27.31 5.40
C ASN A 18 0.47 26.51 4.76
N ALA A 19 1.38 25.95 5.59
CA ALA A 19 2.21 24.85 5.16
C ALA A 19 1.24 23.75 4.71
N CYS A 20 1.27 23.37 3.44
CA CYS A 20 0.65 22.14 2.99
C CYS A 20 1.21 21.04 3.87
N ASP A 21 0.36 20.47 4.71
CA ASP A 21 0.66 19.23 5.42
C ASP A 21 0.68 18.15 4.33
N GLU A 22 1.85 17.96 3.72
CA GLU A 22 2.05 16.92 2.72
C GLU A 22 2.00 15.60 3.47
N GLU A 23 0.80 15.00 3.54
CA GLU A 23 0.61 13.70 4.17
C GLU A 23 1.58 12.70 3.56
N SER A 24 2.42 12.11 4.41
CA SER A 24 3.38 11.09 3.97
C SER A 24 2.64 9.98 3.21
N PRO A 25 3.11 9.60 2.02
CA PRO A 25 2.55 8.47 1.29
C PRO A 25 2.85 7.12 1.98
N PHE A 26 3.75 7.12 2.96
CA PHE A 26 4.13 5.92 3.68
C PHE A 26 3.22 5.66 4.87
N SER A 27 2.87 4.37 5.04
CA SER A 27 2.03 3.90 6.13
C SER A 27 2.76 3.95 7.48
N GLY A 28 2.03 4.35 8.52
CA GLY A 28 2.44 4.19 9.92
C GLY A 28 2.05 2.83 10.53
N TYR A 29 1.27 2.01 9.83
CA TYR A 29 0.88 0.69 10.32
C TYR A 29 2.04 -0.30 10.21
N GLY A 30 2.26 -1.10 11.28
CA GLY A 30 3.36 -2.04 11.35
C GLY A 30 3.33 -3.07 10.22
N VAL A 31 4.45 -3.20 9.52
CA VAL A 31 4.67 -4.23 8.53
C VAL A 31 5.99 -4.94 8.79
N ASN A 32 5.96 -6.27 8.71
CA ASN A 32 7.14 -7.14 8.73
C ASN A 32 6.77 -8.40 7.97
N PHE A 33 7.12 -8.45 6.70
CA PHE A 33 6.82 -9.58 5.83
C PHE A 33 7.96 -9.82 4.87
N LYS A 34 8.19 -11.07 4.52
CA LYS A 34 9.15 -11.42 3.48
C LYS A 34 8.61 -12.54 2.60
N CYS A 35 9.01 -12.52 1.35
CA CYS A 35 8.67 -13.53 0.36
C CYS A 35 9.79 -13.69 -0.66
N ASP A 36 9.82 -14.85 -1.31
CA ASP A 36 10.81 -15.18 -2.33
C ASP A 36 10.13 -15.22 -3.70
N THR A 37 10.57 -14.33 -4.60
CA THR A 37 10.07 -14.23 -5.97
C THR A 37 10.51 -15.36 -6.89
N ALA A 38 11.34 -16.28 -6.42
CA ALA A 38 11.66 -17.50 -7.19
C ALA A 38 10.47 -18.48 -7.23
N TYR A 39 9.50 -18.34 -6.32
CA TYR A 39 8.38 -19.27 -6.17
C TYR A 39 7.03 -18.64 -6.43
N HIS A 40 6.13 -19.44 -7.03
CA HIS A 40 4.73 -19.05 -7.19
C HIS A 40 4.01 -18.97 -5.81
N PRO A 41 3.14 -17.97 -5.55
CA PRO A 41 2.68 -16.93 -6.49
C PRO A 41 3.55 -15.67 -6.50
N PHE A 42 4.60 -15.59 -5.70
CA PHE A 42 5.41 -14.38 -5.53
C PHE A 42 6.23 -14.00 -6.76
N ASN A 43 6.51 -14.97 -7.67
CA ASN A 43 7.16 -14.68 -8.94
C ASN A 43 6.37 -13.71 -9.82
N GLN A 44 5.07 -13.58 -9.63
CA GLN A 44 4.23 -12.66 -10.40
C GLN A 44 4.49 -11.19 -10.03
N VAL A 45 4.98 -10.89 -8.81
CA VAL A 45 5.22 -9.50 -8.38
C VAL A 45 6.28 -8.77 -9.20
N THR A 46 7.15 -9.50 -9.89
CA THR A 46 8.16 -8.93 -10.79
C THR A 46 7.68 -8.76 -12.22
N SER A 47 6.45 -9.18 -12.52
CA SER A 47 5.83 -9.03 -13.83
C SER A 47 5.07 -7.71 -13.93
N PHE A 48 5.27 -6.95 -15.00
CA PHE A 48 4.62 -5.67 -15.22
C PHE A 48 3.09 -5.77 -15.22
N GLY A 49 2.43 -4.88 -14.50
CA GLY A 49 0.97 -4.81 -14.40
C GLY A 49 0.34 -5.90 -13.53
N GLN A 50 1.14 -6.74 -12.87
CA GLN A 50 0.62 -7.80 -12.01
C GLN A 50 0.74 -7.44 -10.53
N PHE A 51 -0.37 -7.60 -9.82
CA PHE A 51 -0.48 -7.36 -8.39
C PHE A 51 -1.06 -8.57 -7.70
N ILE A 52 -0.42 -8.98 -6.62
CA ILE A 52 -0.91 -10.02 -5.71
C ILE A 52 -1.36 -9.38 -4.40
N THR A 53 -2.19 -10.08 -3.64
CA THR A 53 -2.57 -9.63 -2.29
C THR A 53 -2.16 -10.66 -1.25
N VAL A 54 -1.76 -10.17 -0.06
CA VAL A 54 -1.32 -11.01 1.06
C VAL A 54 -2.03 -10.58 2.33
N ARG A 55 -2.59 -11.53 3.09
CA ARG A 55 -3.20 -11.27 4.41
C ARG A 55 -2.94 -12.40 5.39
N HIS A 56 -2.98 -12.09 6.65
CA HIS A 56 -2.97 -13.12 7.69
C HIS A 56 -4.26 -13.95 7.68
N LYS A 57 -4.14 -15.19 8.14
CA LYS A 57 -5.24 -16.14 8.35
C LYS A 57 -5.00 -16.94 9.64
N ASN A 58 -6.09 -17.46 10.24
CA ASN A 58 -6.04 -18.37 11.37
C ASN A 58 -5.16 -17.89 12.55
N GLY A 59 -5.39 -16.67 13.03
CA GLY A 59 -4.67 -16.15 14.19
C GLY A 59 -3.16 -16.01 13.96
N TYR A 60 -2.76 -15.59 12.76
CA TYR A 60 -1.35 -15.43 12.35
C TYR A 60 -0.54 -16.72 12.24
N LYS A 61 -1.18 -17.89 12.20
CA LYS A 61 -0.51 -19.16 11.94
C LYS A 61 -0.33 -19.48 10.46
N SER A 62 -1.03 -18.76 9.62
CA SER A 62 -0.94 -18.86 8.16
C SER A 62 -1.25 -17.52 7.52
N TYR A 63 -0.89 -17.39 6.26
CA TYR A 63 -1.31 -16.28 5.42
C TYR A 63 -1.92 -16.79 4.12
N GLU A 64 -2.79 -15.98 3.53
CA GLU A 64 -3.35 -16.21 2.20
C GLU A 64 -2.71 -15.26 1.22
N VAL A 65 -2.40 -15.78 0.04
CA VAL A 65 -2.00 -14.99 -1.13
C VAL A 65 -3.07 -15.18 -2.19
N THR A 66 -3.60 -14.09 -2.71
CA THR A 66 -4.37 -14.11 -3.95
C THR A 66 -3.45 -13.66 -5.07
N ASP A 67 -3.24 -14.50 -6.06
CA ASP A 67 -2.37 -14.22 -7.18
C ASP A 67 -3.00 -13.22 -8.17
N ALA A 68 -2.25 -12.80 -9.19
CA ALA A 68 -2.73 -11.83 -10.19
C ALA A 68 -3.91 -12.35 -11.04
N ASN A 69 -4.19 -13.66 -11.02
CA ASN A 69 -5.32 -14.28 -11.69
C ASN A 69 -6.52 -14.51 -10.75
N GLY A 70 -6.42 -14.10 -9.48
CA GLY A 70 -7.47 -14.29 -8.48
C GLY A 70 -7.46 -15.66 -7.79
N VAL A 71 -6.44 -16.49 -8.01
CA VAL A 71 -6.31 -17.79 -7.34
C VAL A 71 -5.79 -17.62 -5.93
N VAL A 72 -6.51 -18.15 -4.95
CA VAL A 72 -6.16 -18.05 -3.52
C VAL A 72 -5.35 -19.27 -3.08
N THR A 73 -4.18 -19.03 -2.54
CA THR A 73 -3.31 -20.05 -1.94
C THR A 73 -3.10 -19.75 -0.46
N THR A 74 -3.17 -20.77 0.40
CA THR A 74 -2.88 -20.65 1.84
C THR A 74 -1.51 -21.22 2.15
N HIS A 75 -0.68 -20.46 2.85
CA HIS A 75 0.64 -20.84 3.32
C HIS A 75 0.63 -20.96 4.84
N ASN A 76 0.98 -22.14 5.36
CA ASN A 76 1.19 -22.31 6.79
C ASN A 76 2.59 -21.82 7.16
N LEU A 77 2.69 -21.03 8.22
CA LEU A 77 3.96 -20.52 8.70
C LEU A 77 4.77 -21.63 9.37
N SER A 78 6.03 -21.73 8.99
CA SER A 78 7.01 -22.54 9.68
C SER A 78 7.33 -21.99 11.09
N GLU A 79 7.95 -22.78 11.94
CA GLU A 79 8.40 -22.34 13.27
C GLU A 79 9.30 -21.09 13.22
N ILE A 80 10.14 -20.97 12.18
CA ILE A 80 11.03 -19.84 11.98
C ILE A 80 10.23 -18.59 11.61
N GLU A 81 9.25 -18.72 10.71
CA GLU A 81 8.39 -17.60 10.29
C GLU A 81 7.48 -17.13 11.43
N LEU A 82 6.96 -18.05 12.26
CA LEU A 82 6.20 -17.70 13.46
C LEU A 82 7.03 -16.86 14.44
N ARG A 83 8.32 -17.18 14.60
CA ARG A 83 9.24 -16.36 15.44
C ARG A 83 9.49 -14.97 14.85
N ASN A 84 9.44 -14.82 13.54
CA ASN A 84 9.59 -13.53 12.85
C ASN A 84 8.42 -12.59 13.08
N LYS A 85 7.30 -13.07 13.62
CA LYS A 85 6.09 -12.27 13.95
C LYS A 85 5.65 -11.41 12.76
N TYR A 86 5.30 -12.06 11.66
CA TYR A 86 4.84 -11.35 10.47
C TYR A 86 3.69 -10.39 10.78
N GLN A 87 3.79 -9.18 10.21
CA GLN A 87 2.80 -8.13 10.27
C GLN A 87 2.48 -7.67 8.85
N TYR A 88 1.22 -7.40 8.56
CA TYR A 88 0.73 -7.17 7.21
C TYR A 88 0.08 -5.80 7.04
N GLY A 89 0.48 -4.79 7.82
CA GLY A 89 -0.18 -3.49 7.80
C GLY A 89 -1.57 -3.50 8.42
N LEU A 90 -2.42 -2.57 8.00
CA LEU A 90 -3.81 -2.46 8.48
C LEU A 90 -4.72 -3.52 7.85
N GLY A 91 -4.72 -3.65 6.53
CA GLY A 91 -5.63 -4.52 5.77
C GLY A 91 -5.01 -5.77 5.21
N GLY A 92 -3.72 -5.85 5.15
CA GLY A 92 -2.94 -6.79 4.35
C GLY A 92 -2.05 -6.01 3.38
N LEU A 93 -1.44 -6.70 2.44
CA LEU A 93 -0.54 -6.10 1.45
C LEU A 93 -1.07 -6.30 0.04
N ILE A 94 -0.86 -5.32 -0.83
CA ILE A 94 -0.92 -5.44 -2.28
C ILE A 94 0.51 -5.25 -2.77
N ILE A 95 1.05 -6.20 -3.51
CA ILE A 95 2.45 -6.21 -3.96
C ILE A 95 2.49 -6.46 -5.46
N GLY A 96 3.23 -5.65 -6.20
CA GLY A 96 3.39 -5.87 -7.64
C GLY A 96 4.20 -4.78 -8.32
N THR A 97 4.45 -4.97 -9.60
CA THR A 97 5.16 -4.01 -10.45
C THR A 97 4.17 -3.32 -11.38
N PRO A 98 4.11 -1.98 -11.38
CA PRO A 98 3.24 -1.23 -12.29
C PRO A 98 3.49 -1.59 -13.76
N SER A 99 2.45 -1.47 -14.60
CA SER A 99 2.53 -1.77 -16.04
C SER A 99 3.49 -0.83 -16.79
N VAL A 100 3.64 0.40 -16.30
CA VAL A 100 4.61 1.37 -16.81
C VAL A 100 5.48 1.79 -15.63
N SER A 101 6.66 1.21 -15.51
CA SER A 101 7.61 1.53 -14.44
C SER A 101 9.04 1.19 -14.88
N ASP A 102 10.00 1.59 -14.07
CA ASP A 102 11.42 1.24 -14.15
C ASP A 102 11.74 -0.16 -13.57
N GLY A 103 10.70 -0.99 -13.34
CA GLY A 103 10.82 -2.32 -12.74
C GLY A 103 10.75 -2.31 -11.21
N ASN A 104 10.53 -1.17 -10.58
CA ASN A 104 10.35 -1.08 -9.14
C ASN A 104 9.03 -1.73 -8.72
N ILE A 105 9.11 -2.56 -7.68
CA ILE A 105 7.94 -3.17 -7.03
C ILE A 105 7.29 -2.10 -6.14
N TRP A 106 5.96 -2.08 -6.14
CA TRP A 106 5.21 -1.25 -5.22
C TRP A 106 4.47 -2.12 -4.21
N VAL A 107 4.49 -1.65 -2.96
CA VAL A 107 3.84 -2.33 -1.85
C VAL A 107 2.86 -1.36 -1.21
N TYR A 108 1.57 -1.71 -1.27
CA TYR A 108 0.50 -0.92 -0.68
C TYR A 108 -0.14 -1.64 0.50
N ASP A 109 -0.72 -0.87 1.43
CA ASP A 109 -1.70 -1.42 2.36
C ASP A 109 -2.98 -1.80 1.61
N TRP A 110 -3.52 -2.96 1.91
CA TRP A 110 -4.74 -3.44 1.27
C TRP A 110 -6.01 -2.78 1.81
N ALA A 111 -5.96 -2.07 2.95
CA ALA A 111 -7.08 -1.30 3.46
C ALA A 111 -7.32 -0.02 2.64
N CYS A 112 -8.58 0.37 2.53
CA CYS A 112 -8.93 1.65 1.95
C CYS A 112 -8.49 2.80 2.87
N PRO A 113 -7.65 3.74 2.40
CA PRO A 113 -7.15 4.84 3.24
C PRO A 113 -8.24 5.85 3.63
N THR A 114 -9.31 5.97 2.84
CA THR A 114 -10.46 6.83 3.16
C THR A 114 -11.34 6.25 4.27
N CYS A 115 -11.46 4.90 4.34
CA CYS A 115 -12.27 4.21 5.35
C CYS A 115 -11.49 3.87 6.62
N GLU A 116 -10.16 3.85 6.55
CA GLU A 116 -9.22 3.59 7.66
C GLU A 116 -9.58 2.38 8.52
N SER A 117 -9.96 1.28 7.87
CA SER A 117 -10.38 0.08 8.57
C SER A 117 -9.90 -1.19 7.88
N ALA A 118 -9.35 -2.11 8.66
CA ALA A 118 -8.96 -3.45 8.22
C ALA A 118 -10.12 -4.26 7.61
N ARG A 119 -11.37 -3.87 7.91
CA ARG A 119 -12.58 -4.51 7.38
C ARG A 119 -12.79 -4.20 5.90
N TYR A 120 -12.39 -3.01 5.45
CA TYR A 120 -12.66 -2.52 4.10
C TYR A 120 -11.41 -2.64 3.22
N ARG A 121 -11.08 -3.91 2.90
CA ARG A 121 -10.05 -4.22 1.92
C ARG A 121 -10.52 -3.89 0.52
N LEU A 122 -9.59 -3.48 -0.31
CA LEU A 122 -9.87 -3.16 -1.70
C LEU A 122 -10.10 -4.44 -2.51
N ASN A 123 -11.07 -4.41 -3.41
CA ASN A 123 -11.21 -5.42 -4.44
C ASN A 123 -10.22 -5.10 -5.56
N VAL A 124 -9.12 -5.85 -5.63
CA VAL A 124 -8.12 -5.72 -6.70
C VAL A 124 -8.66 -6.41 -7.95
N ALA A 125 -8.67 -5.70 -9.07
CA ALA A 125 -9.09 -6.26 -10.34
C ALA A 125 -8.02 -7.24 -10.89
N HIS A 126 -8.48 -8.36 -11.46
CA HIS A 126 -7.63 -9.38 -12.06
C HIS A 126 -7.73 -9.35 -13.60
N ASP A 127 -8.00 -8.18 -14.16
CA ASP A 127 -8.18 -7.93 -15.60
C ASP A 127 -7.00 -7.18 -16.25
N GLY A 128 -5.92 -6.99 -15.48
CA GLY A 128 -4.71 -6.28 -15.93
C GLY A 128 -4.81 -4.76 -15.89
N THR A 129 -5.94 -4.17 -15.47
CA THR A 129 -6.09 -2.71 -15.37
C THR A 129 -5.29 -2.11 -14.22
N GLY A 130 -4.96 -2.89 -13.19
CA GLY A 130 -4.34 -2.40 -11.96
C GLY A 130 -5.28 -1.56 -11.10
N HIS A 131 -6.59 -1.71 -11.26
CA HIS A 131 -7.57 -0.99 -10.45
C HIS A 131 -7.87 -1.73 -9.15
N ALA A 132 -8.04 -0.96 -8.08
CA ALA A 132 -8.46 -1.46 -6.77
C ALA A 132 -9.65 -0.65 -6.24
N THR A 133 -10.80 -1.31 -6.00
CA THR A 133 -12.06 -0.66 -5.64
C THR A 133 -12.41 -0.90 -4.18
N CYS A 134 -12.73 0.15 -3.44
CA CYS A 134 -13.24 0.03 -2.08
C CYS A 134 -14.71 -0.39 -2.07
N PRO A 135 -15.08 -1.51 -1.43
CA PRO A 135 -16.48 -1.96 -1.38
C PRO A 135 -17.37 -1.10 -0.48
N SER A 136 -16.78 -0.25 0.37
CA SER A 136 -17.51 0.61 1.32
C SER A 136 -17.79 2.00 0.75
N CYS A 137 -16.75 2.73 0.33
CA CYS A 137 -16.91 4.11 -0.13
C CYS A 137 -16.97 4.26 -1.66
N GLY A 138 -16.72 3.19 -2.42
CA GLY A 138 -16.74 3.19 -3.87
C GLY A 138 -15.55 3.88 -4.55
N ASN A 139 -14.55 4.31 -3.80
CA ASN A 139 -13.32 4.86 -4.37
C ASN A 139 -12.61 3.79 -5.20
N ILE A 140 -12.05 4.22 -6.34
CA ILE A 140 -11.21 3.38 -7.21
C ILE A 140 -9.82 4.00 -7.23
N TYR A 141 -8.83 3.16 -7.01
CA TYR A 141 -7.40 3.51 -6.96
C TYR A 141 -6.67 2.86 -8.12
N ASP A 142 -5.68 3.56 -8.67
CA ASP A 142 -4.82 3.06 -9.73
C ASP A 142 -3.48 2.57 -9.14
N LEU A 143 -3.31 1.25 -9.07
CA LEU A 143 -2.08 0.62 -8.58
C LEU A 143 -0.89 0.86 -9.51
N ASN A 144 -1.13 1.14 -10.79
CA ASN A 144 -0.09 1.46 -11.77
C ASN A 144 0.42 2.90 -11.66
N ASN A 145 -0.33 3.76 -10.94
CA ASN A 145 0.00 5.17 -10.77
C ASN A 145 -0.06 5.56 -9.29
N GLU A 146 0.92 5.11 -8.53
CA GLU A 146 1.13 5.45 -7.10
C GLU A 146 -0.08 5.24 -6.16
N GLY A 147 -1.07 4.46 -6.59
CA GLY A 147 -2.29 4.22 -5.82
C GLY A 147 -3.16 5.47 -5.67
N ILE A 148 -3.08 6.43 -6.61
CA ILE A 148 -3.94 7.62 -6.58
C ILE A 148 -5.39 7.25 -6.81
N PRO A 149 -6.36 7.97 -6.21
CA PRO A 149 -7.77 7.76 -6.50
C PRO A 149 -8.11 8.31 -7.90
N ILE A 150 -8.54 7.44 -8.79
CA ILE A 150 -9.05 7.80 -10.14
C ILE A 150 -10.57 8.01 -10.14
N ARG A 151 -11.24 7.55 -9.09
CA ARG A 151 -12.65 7.80 -8.80
C ARG A 151 -12.86 7.97 -7.32
N GLY A 152 -13.66 8.96 -6.93
CA GLY A 152 -13.90 9.33 -5.54
C GLY A 152 -12.96 10.42 -5.08
N LYS A 153 -12.81 10.57 -3.76
CA LYS A 153 -11.96 11.58 -3.12
C LYS A 153 -11.14 10.96 -2.00
N GLY A 154 -10.04 11.59 -1.65
CA GLY A 154 -9.20 11.18 -0.55
C GLY A 154 -7.74 11.09 -0.96
N ARG A 155 -6.94 10.56 -0.05
CA ARG A 155 -5.50 10.37 -0.24
C ARG A 155 -5.19 9.14 -1.11
N PRO A 156 -4.01 9.08 -1.70
CA PRO A 156 -3.48 7.86 -2.32
C PRO A 156 -3.37 6.71 -1.32
N LEU A 157 -3.22 5.49 -1.83
CA LEU A 157 -2.97 4.31 -1.01
C LEU A 157 -1.70 4.50 -0.17
N TRP A 158 -1.73 4.04 1.08
CA TRP A 158 -0.53 3.97 1.90
C TRP A 158 0.47 2.99 1.31
N ARG A 159 1.73 3.38 1.23
CA ARG A 159 2.83 2.57 0.71
C ARG A 159 3.71 2.05 1.85
N TYR A 160 4.42 0.97 1.56
CA TYR A 160 5.47 0.41 2.41
C TYR A 160 6.78 0.40 1.66
N ARG A 161 7.86 0.57 2.40
CA ARG A 161 9.21 0.39 1.86
C ARG A 161 9.53 -1.09 1.78
N TYR A 162 10.35 -1.46 0.81
CA TYR A 162 10.87 -2.80 0.69
C TYR A 162 12.37 -2.76 0.37
N MET A 163 13.04 -3.87 0.63
CA MET A 163 14.42 -4.15 0.21
C MET A 163 14.39 -5.46 -0.55
N MET A 164 15.28 -5.59 -1.54
CA MET A 164 15.41 -6.82 -2.33
C MET A 164 16.81 -7.38 -2.15
N PHE A 165 16.89 -8.65 -1.76
CA PHE A 165 18.13 -9.39 -1.59
C PHE A 165 18.11 -10.62 -2.50
N GLY A 166 18.68 -10.51 -3.71
CA GLY A 166 18.50 -11.54 -4.74
C GLY A 166 17.03 -11.67 -5.13
N THR A 167 16.42 -12.80 -4.85
CA THR A 167 14.99 -13.06 -5.08
C THR A 167 14.10 -12.80 -3.86
N GLU A 168 14.69 -12.56 -2.67
CA GLU A 168 13.92 -12.28 -1.45
C GLU A 168 13.53 -10.80 -1.36
N ILE A 169 12.24 -10.54 -1.24
CA ILE A 169 11.68 -9.23 -0.90
C ILE A 169 11.46 -9.18 0.61
N VAL A 170 11.97 -8.13 1.26
CA VAL A 170 11.76 -7.83 2.68
C VAL A 170 11.01 -6.52 2.80
N ILE A 171 9.80 -6.55 3.35
CA ILE A 171 8.94 -5.40 3.59
C ILE A 171 8.93 -5.12 5.09
N ARG A 172 9.38 -3.94 5.47
CA ARG A 172 9.52 -3.57 6.88
C ARG A 172 9.43 -2.06 7.06
N ASN A 173 8.81 -1.59 8.15
CA ASN A 173 8.86 -0.21 8.65
C ASN A 173 9.25 -0.18 10.12
#